data_5ad733d795a66d11b5df0776745d7ff5
#
_entry.id   5ad733d795a66d11b5df0776745d7ff5
#
_cell.length_a   1.000
_cell.length_b   1.000
_cell.length_c   1.000
_cell.angle_alpha   90.00
_cell.angle_beta   90.00
_cell.angle_gamma   90.00
#
_symmetry.space_group_name_H-M   'P 1'
#
loop_
_entity.id
_entity.type
_entity.pdbx_description
1 polymer ?
#
loop_
_entity_poly.entity_id
_entity_poly.type
_entity_poly.pdbx_seq_one_letter_code
_entity_poly.pdbx_strand_id
1 'polypeptide(L)' 'MTLEQIKGAIALGLSVKWSNDGYDVIQDSLGQYLIKYQPNGYCVGLTHSDGLTLNGEESQFYVART' A
#
# COMPACT_ATOMS: atom_id res chain seq x y z
N MET A 1 6.09 -4.98 -6.56
CA MET A 1 5.23 -4.10 -7.39
C MET A 1 5.81 -2.70 -7.41
N THR A 2 5.75 -2.04 -8.54
CA THR A 2 6.08 -0.62 -8.65
C THR A 2 4.95 0.23 -8.04
N LEU A 3 5.22 1.50 -7.79
CA LEU A 3 4.20 2.44 -7.30
C LEU A 3 3.01 2.49 -8.27
N GLU A 4 3.25 2.54 -9.58
CA GLU A 4 2.20 2.55 -10.58
C GLU A 4 1.34 1.28 -10.54
N GLN A 5 1.96 0.13 -10.36
CA GLN A 5 1.24 -1.14 -10.24
C GLN A 5 0.38 -1.17 -8.98
N ILE A 6 0.91 -0.67 -7.87
CA ILE A 6 0.16 -0.60 -6.60
C ILE A 6 -1.08 0.29 -6.77
N LYS A 7 -0.91 1.48 -7.33
CA LYS A 7 -2.03 2.41 -7.56
C LYS A 7 -3.07 1.81 -8.49
N GLY A 8 -2.63 1.16 -9.57
CA GLY A 8 -3.53 0.49 -10.51
C GLY A 8 -4.32 -0.64 -9.87
N ALA A 9 -3.68 -1.46 -9.05
CA ALA A 9 -4.33 -2.56 -8.34
C ALA A 9 -5.40 -2.04 -7.38
N ILE A 10 -5.09 -0.99 -6.61
CA ILE A 10 -6.05 -0.38 -5.69
C ILE A 10 -7.24 0.21 -6.45
N ALA A 11 -7.01 0.86 -7.59
CA ALA A 11 -8.07 1.40 -8.43
C ALA A 11 -9.01 0.31 -8.97
N LEU A 12 -8.50 -0.91 -9.16
CA LEU A 12 -9.30 -2.06 -9.57
C LEU A 12 -10.01 -2.75 -8.40
N GLY A 13 -9.86 -2.28 -7.18
CA GLY A 13 -10.46 -2.87 -6.00
C GLY A 13 -9.74 -4.09 -5.46
N LEU A 14 -8.50 -4.32 -5.88
CA LEU A 14 -7.68 -5.43 -5.41
C LEU A 14 -7.05 -5.11 -4.05
N SER A 15 -6.84 -6.16 -3.24
CA SER A 15 -6.14 -6.01 -1.96
C SER A 15 -4.64 -6.07 -2.17
N VAL A 16 -3.94 -4.99 -1.86
CA VAL A 16 -2.48 -4.94 -1.92
C VAL A 16 -1.95 -5.04 -0.50
N LYS A 17 -0.97 -5.92 -0.30
CA LYS A 17 -0.31 -6.15 0.98
C LYS A 17 1.15 -5.71 0.92
N TRP A 18 1.73 -5.45 2.08
CA TRP A 18 3.14 -5.12 2.21
C TRP A 18 3.79 -6.01 3.26
N SER A 19 4.89 -6.66 2.90
CA SER A 19 5.69 -7.52 3.78
C SER A 19 4.98 -8.79 4.25
N ASN A 20 3.78 -8.68 4.81
CA ASN A 20 2.95 -9.82 5.21
C ASN A 20 1.48 -9.41 5.22
N ASP A 21 0.60 -10.36 5.50
CA ASP A 21 -0.85 -10.12 5.43
C ASP A 21 -1.39 -9.18 6.51
N GLY A 22 -0.57 -8.82 7.50
CA GLY A 22 -0.96 -7.86 8.52
C GLY A 22 -0.92 -6.42 8.05
N TYR A 23 -0.30 -6.13 6.91
CA TYR A 23 -0.18 -4.77 6.37
C TYR A 23 -0.98 -4.64 5.09
N ASP A 24 -1.93 -3.72 5.07
CA ASP A 24 -2.71 -3.38 3.88
C ASP A 24 -2.26 -2.05 3.31
N VAL A 25 -2.23 -1.95 1.98
CA VAL A 25 -2.06 -0.67 1.30
C VAL A 25 -3.46 -0.16 0.97
N ILE A 26 -3.78 1.03 1.45
CA ILE A 26 -5.11 1.63 1.30
C ILE A 26 -5.00 3.04 0.72
N GLN A 27 -6.12 3.52 0.19
CA GLN A 27 -6.28 4.93 -0.19
C GLN A 27 -7.34 5.52 0.74
N ASP A 28 -7.00 6.64 1.40
CA ASP A 28 -7.95 7.29 2.31
C ASP A 28 -8.94 8.20 1.55
N SER A 29 -9.84 8.85 2.29
CA SER A 29 -10.86 9.73 1.70
C SER A 29 -10.27 10.98 1.04
N LEU A 30 -9.03 11.32 1.35
CA LEU A 30 -8.32 12.45 0.74
C LEU A 30 -7.52 12.05 -0.49
N GLY A 31 -7.54 10.76 -0.86
CA GLY A 31 -6.79 10.24 -1.99
C GLY A 31 -5.35 9.87 -1.67
N GLN A 32 -4.96 9.91 -0.41
CA GLN A 32 -3.60 9.56 0.02
C GLN A 32 -3.46 8.04 0.12
N TYR A 33 -2.31 7.52 -0.30
CA TYR A 33 -2.00 6.09 -0.19
C TYR A 33 -1.22 5.84 1.09
N LEU A 34 -1.68 4.87 1.88
CA LEU A 34 -1.14 4.56 3.20
C LEU A 34 -0.89 3.06 3.33
N ILE A 35 0.09 2.71 4.17
CA ILE A 35 0.28 1.32 4.62
C ILE A 35 -0.31 1.25 6.03
N LYS A 36 -1.33 0.41 6.19
CA LYS A 36 -2.04 0.24 7.46
C LYS A 36 -1.71 -1.10 8.08
N TYR A 37 -1.26 -1.09 9.34
CA TYR A 37 -1.05 -2.30 10.12
C TYR A 37 -2.37 -2.69 10.80
N GLN A 38 -2.98 -3.77 10.34
CA GLN A 38 -4.32 -4.15 10.76
C GLN A 38 -4.48 -4.39 12.27
N PRO A 39 -3.53 -5.09 12.96
CA PRO A 39 -3.73 -5.39 14.38
C PRO A 39 -3.94 -4.18 15.28
N ASN A 40 -3.33 -3.03 14.98
CA ASN A 40 -3.47 -1.84 15.82
C ASN A 40 -3.98 -0.61 15.06
N GLY A 41 -4.24 -0.72 13.76
CA GLY A 41 -4.73 0.39 12.94
C GLY A 41 -3.70 1.46 12.63
N TYR A 42 -2.43 1.24 12.94
CA TYR A 42 -1.37 2.21 12.69
C TYR A 42 -1.12 2.37 11.19
N CYS A 43 -1.03 3.62 10.75
CA CYS A 43 -0.82 3.95 9.33
C CYS A 43 0.48 4.73 9.14
N VAL A 44 1.18 4.42 8.04
CA VAL A 44 2.30 5.20 7.55
C VAL A 44 2.08 5.50 6.08
N GLY A 45 2.69 6.56 5.56
CA GLY A 45 2.57 6.87 4.13
C GLY A 45 3.17 5.80 3.25
N LEU A 46 2.53 5.51 2.11
CA LEU A 46 3.06 4.56 1.13
C LEU A 46 4.36 5.07 0.52
N THR A 47 4.48 6.38 0.34
CA THR A 47 5.67 7.02 -0.22
C THR A 47 6.29 7.98 0.78
N HIS A 48 7.55 8.37 0.51
CA HIS A 48 8.17 9.51 1.16
C HIS A 48 7.44 10.79 0.76
N SER A 49 7.80 11.91 1.37
CA SER A 49 7.15 13.20 1.12
C SER A 49 7.24 13.68 -0.34
N ASP A 50 8.15 13.11 -1.14
CA ASP A 50 8.26 13.42 -2.56
C ASP A 50 7.11 12.84 -3.41
N GLY A 51 6.32 11.93 -2.86
CA GLY A 51 5.24 11.27 -3.56
C GLY A 51 5.68 10.24 -4.61
N LEU A 52 6.98 9.97 -4.71
CA LEU A 52 7.55 9.13 -5.77
C LEU A 52 8.31 7.92 -5.24
N THR A 53 8.96 8.04 -4.08
CA THR A 53 9.78 6.99 -3.51
C THR A 53 8.97 6.14 -2.55
N LEU A 54 8.83 4.84 -2.83
CA LEU A 54 8.12 3.92 -1.94
C LEU A 54 8.80 3.87 -0.57
N ASN A 55 7.98 3.81 0.47
CA ASN A 55 8.43 3.64 1.84
C ASN A 55 8.59 2.14 2.14
N GLY A 56 9.41 1.48 1.35
CA GLY A 56 9.67 0.06 1.38
C GLY A 56 10.18 -0.40 0.01
N GLU A 57 10.58 -1.67 -0.09
CA GLU A 57 11.06 -2.24 -1.35
C GLU A 57 9.90 -2.70 -2.22
N GLU A 58 10.02 -2.49 -3.53
CA GLU A 58 8.99 -2.90 -4.49
C GLU A 58 8.65 -4.39 -4.38
N SER A 59 9.64 -5.24 -4.10
CA SER A 59 9.45 -6.67 -3.98
C SER A 59 8.62 -7.10 -2.77
N GLN A 60 8.41 -6.20 -1.81
CA GLN A 60 7.63 -6.47 -0.61
C GLN A 60 6.13 -6.27 -0.80
N PHE A 61 5.71 -5.64 -1.90
CA PHE A 61 4.30 -5.39 -2.19
C PHE A 61 3.74 -6.46 -3.09
N TYR A 62 2.56 -6.97 -2.75
CA TYR A 62 1.91 -8.03 -3.53
C TYR A 62 0.39 -7.93 -3.43
N VAL A 63 -0.29 -8.50 -4.43
CA VAL A 63 -1.75 -8.60 -4.41
C VAL A 63 -2.13 -9.88 -3.66
N ALA A 64 -2.94 -9.73 -2.61
CA ALA A 64 -3.42 -10.87 -1.87
C ALA A 64 -4.53 -11.57 -2.66
N ARG A 65 -4.48 -12.90 -2.71
CA ARG A 65 -5.58 -13.69 -3.25
C ARG A 65 -6.62 -13.92 -2.15
N THR A 66 -7.85 -13.71 -2.52
CA THR A 66 -8.98 -14.01 -1.65
C THR A 66 -9.56 -15.39 -1.96
#